data_d289f996dbe063449a7e0d58db90da91
#
_entry.id   d289f996dbe063449a7e0d58db90da91
#
_cell.length_a   1.000
_cell.length_b   1.000
_cell.length_c   1.000
_cell.angle_alpha   90.00
_cell.angle_beta   90.00
_cell.angle_gamma   90.00
#
_symmetry.space_group_name_H-M   'P 1'
#
loop_
_entity.id
_entity.type
_entity.pdbx_description
1 polymer ?
#
loop_
_entity_poly.entity_id
_entity_poly.type
_entity_poly.pdbx_seq_one_letter_code
_entity_poly.pdbx_strand_id
1 'polypeptide(L)'
;LRPITATQKQWAYSQCFEHIAYRGKNGSMVCSECAHEWSAEGKRGNKCRCPKCGAKLTVSHSLKRKSTQTAHFAVVTTRDNFQVIRVIYVKWCSRKGEKAEYIVNEALQRWFDAEGNEVNIARKKCFMPRYCDAWNFDSDMEIRSRTANYDNIPIYATYPKCRVLPIIRRNGFNGFHYTDPYDLLKGLMSDNKVETLVKTRQYGLLSYYLYRSQYRRDSWQLIRICLRHNYKVKDVTTWYDHINTLERLGMDIHNPLYLCPKNLRSEHNRLVELLKRREEKVRIERERNAEIERQIRQRKDDEAKKTYPQRMSRYLDLVFSDGLIEVSVLQTAEDFYNEGEIMHHCVYTNGYYAENNSLVMSAHIGDKRLETIEIDLKRLIISQSHGAYNQDTKYHNRIVSLVQRNIHKIARRANQKSENADVISA
;
A
#
# COMPACT_ATOMS: atom_id res chain seq x y z
N LEU A 1 22.83 18.03 34.53
CA LEU A 1 21.93 17.05 35.17
C LEU A 1 22.73 16.04 36.01
N ARG A 2 22.12 15.50 37.09
CA ARG A 2 22.76 14.46 37.91
C ARG A 2 22.95 13.17 37.11
N PRO A 3 24.02 12.37 37.37
CA PRO A 3 24.20 11.07 36.72
C PRO A 3 23.02 10.12 36.95
N ILE A 4 22.83 9.16 36.04
CA ILE A 4 21.82 8.10 36.18
C ILE A 4 22.18 7.23 37.41
N THR A 5 21.21 7.06 38.29
CA THR A 5 21.39 6.34 39.55
C THR A 5 21.49 4.83 39.33
N ALA A 6 22.12 4.13 40.32
CA ALA A 6 22.17 2.67 40.31
C ALA A 6 20.77 2.04 40.26
N THR A 7 19.79 2.59 40.98
CA THR A 7 18.38 2.14 40.93
C THR A 7 17.76 2.24 39.55
N GLN A 8 18.00 3.34 38.81
CA GLN A 8 17.51 3.53 37.46
C GLN A 8 18.16 2.53 36.48
N LYS A 9 19.47 2.27 36.63
CA LYS A 9 20.18 1.28 35.82
C LYS A 9 19.63 -0.13 36.06
N GLN A 10 19.48 -0.54 37.33
CA GLN A 10 18.95 -1.87 37.70
C GLN A 10 17.51 -2.06 37.18
N TRP A 11 16.67 -1.01 37.29
CA TRP A 11 15.33 -1.04 36.74
C TRP A 11 15.38 -1.24 35.23
N ALA A 12 16.19 -0.48 34.49
CA ALA A 12 16.32 -0.59 33.06
C ALA A 12 16.78 -1.99 32.62
N TYR A 13 17.73 -2.58 33.31
CA TYR A 13 18.20 -3.94 33.04
C TYR A 13 17.06 -4.97 33.14
N SER A 14 16.18 -4.82 34.13
CA SER A 14 15.06 -5.72 34.34
C SER A 14 13.92 -5.52 33.33
N GLN A 15 13.80 -4.33 32.71
CA GLN A 15 12.72 -4.01 31.78
C GLN A 15 13.13 -4.15 30.30
N CYS A 16 14.38 -3.79 30.01
CA CYS A 16 14.82 -3.65 28.61
C CYS A 16 15.36 -4.94 27.99
N PHE A 17 15.68 -5.96 28.82
CA PHE A 17 16.36 -7.16 28.35
C PHE A 17 15.65 -8.44 28.74
N GLU A 18 15.70 -9.40 27.83
CA GLU A 18 15.34 -10.77 28.09
C GLU A 18 16.58 -11.51 28.61
N HIS A 19 16.58 -11.84 29.94
CA HIS A 19 17.66 -12.57 30.55
C HIS A 19 17.55 -14.07 30.24
N ILE A 20 18.68 -14.73 29.98
CA ILE A 20 18.73 -16.05 29.38
C ILE A 20 19.30 -17.08 30.34
N ALA A 21 18.71 -18.27 30.41
CA ALA A 21 19.33 -19.48 30.88
C ALA A 21 19.85 -20.28 29.68
N TYR A 22 21.18 -20.41 29.58
CA TYR A 22 21.80 -21.22 28.54
C TYR A 22 21.71 -22.70 28.90
N ARG A 23 21.06 -23.49 28.08
CA ARG A 23 20.94 -24.93 28.31
C ARG A 23 22.17 -25.66 27.79
N GLY A 24 22.73 -26.54 28.60
CA GLY A 24 23.78 -27.47 28.22
C GLY A 24 23.25 -28.77 27.64
N LYS A 25 24.13 -29.54 26.98
CA LYS A 25 23.77 -30.87 26.45
C LYS A 25 23.30 -31.86 27.49
N ASN A 26 23.84 -31.74 28.74
CA ASN A 26 23.55 -32.63 29.89
C ASN A 26 22.32 -32.19 30.69
N GLY A 27 21.46 -31.32 30.16
CA GLY A 27 20.33 -30.77 30.92
C GLY A 27 20.73 -29.70 31.96
N SER A 28 22.01 -29.37 32.09
CA SER A 28 22.47 -28.23 32.90
C SER A 28 22.01 -26.91 32.37
N MET A 29 21.79 -25.96 33.23
CA MET A 29 21.47 -24.56 32.91
C MET A 29 22.50 -23.61 33.46
N VAL A 30 22.87 -22.60 32.69
CA VAL A 30 23.81 -21.57 33.08
C VAL A 30 23.12 -20.20 33.04
N CYS A 31 23.14 -19.48 34.17
CA CYS A 31 22.55 -18.15 34.26
C CYS A 31 23.37 -17.13 33.52
N SER A 32 22.73 -16.37 32.59
CA SER A 32 23.39 -15.26 31.90
C SER A 32 23.83 -14.14 32.84
N GLU A 33 23.17 -13.97 34.00
CA GLU A 33 23.41 -12.83 34.92
C GLU A 33 24.57 -13.06 35.87
N CYS A 34 24.69 -14.25 36.42
CA CYS A 34 25.68 -14.53 37.47
C CYS A 34 26.58 -15.72 37.16
N ALA A 35 26.48 -16.30 36.00
CA ALA A 35 27.22 -17.48 35.51
C ALA A 35 27.01 -18.74 36.38
N HIS A 36 26.04 -18.75 37.32
CA HIS A 36 25.74 -19.94 38.10
C HIS A 36 25.21 -21.06 37.25
N GLU A 37 25.75 -22.26 37.43
CA GLU A 37 25.32 -23.48 36.75
C GLU A 37 24.55 -24.38 37.73
N TRP A 38 23.43 -24.95 37.25
CA TRP A 38 22.61 -25.89 38.03
C TRP A 38 21.98 -26.96 37.13
N SER A 39 21.58 -28.07 37.74
CA SER A 39 20.83 -29.12 37.06
C SER A 39 19.34 -28.75 36.96
N ALA A 40 18.75 -28.91 35.83
CA ALA A 40 17.34 -28.62 35.57
C ALA A 40 16.50 -29.89 35.43
N GLU A 41 16.86 -30.98 36.11
CA GLU A 41 16.15 -32.25 36.05
C GLU A 41 14.63 -32.06 36.22
N GLY A 42 13.86 -32.52 35.24
CA GLY A 42 12.39 -32.57 35.29
C GLY A 42 11.63 -31.29 34.98
N LYS A 43 12.26 -30.15 34.81
CA LYS A 43 11.52 -28.89 34.48
C LYS A 43 11.37 -28.69 32.96
N ARG A 44 10.21 -29.05 32.43
CA ARG A 44 9.78 -28.73 31.05
C ARG A 44 9.11 -27.35 31.04
N GLY A 45 9.84 -26.30 30.68
CA GLY A 45 9.26 -24.96 30.56
C GLY A 45 10.26 -23.96 29.97
N ASN A 46 9.74 -22.96 29.26
CA ASN A 46 10.56 -21.91 28.62
C ASN A 46 10.99 -20.80 29.60
N LYS A 47 10.59 -20.85 30.88
CA LYS A 47 10.92 -19.84 31.90
C LYS A 47 11.39 -20.50 33.18
N CYS A 48 12.44 -19.94 33.81
CA CYS A 48 12.96 -20.41 35.07
C CYS A 48 13.48 -19.23 35.92
N ARG A 49 13.90 -19.51 37.14
CA ARG A 49 14.63 -18.55 38.02
C ARG A 49 15.97 -19.15 38.37
N CYS A 50 16.99 -18.29 38.34
CA CYS A 50 18.31 -18.68 38.83
C CYS A 50 18.25 -18.95 40.34
N PRO A 51 18.71 -20.12 40.84
CA PRO A 51 18.66 -20.43 42.26
C PRO A 51 19.62 -19.56 43.08
N LYS A 52 20.68 -19.02 42.47
CA LYS A 52 21.69 -18.19 43.14
C LYS A 52 21.32 -16.71 43.21
N CYS A 53 20.97 -16.09 42.08
CA CYS A 53 20.71 -14.64 42.00
C CYS A 53 19.23 -14.26 41.89
N GLY A 54 18.32 -15.25 41.78
CA GLY A 54 16.88 -15.02 41.65
C GLY A 54 16.39 -14.43 40.32
N ALA A 55 17.28 -14.18 39.37
CA ALA A 55 16.92 -13.61 38.07
C ALA A 55 15.88 -14.47 37.35
N LYS A 56 14.88 -13.81 36.80
CA LYS A 56 13.90 -14.45 35.92
C LYS A 56 14.55 -14.64 34.54
N LEU A 57 14.55 -15.87 34.03
CA LEU A 57 15.29 -16.24 32.84
C LEU A 57 14.36 -16.95 31.85
N THR A 58 14.58 -16.68 30.57
CA THR A 58 14.02 -17.47 29.49
C THR A 58 15.03 -18.55 29.06
N VAL A 59 14.60 -19.80 28.96
CA VAL A 59 15.47 -20.90 28.59
C VAL A 59 15.80 -20.83 27.11
N SER A 60 17.09 -20.67 26.78
CA SER A 60 17.56 -20.70 25.40
C SER A 60 17.85 -22.13 24.96
N HIS A 61 17.16 -22.58 23.94
CA HIS A 61 17.44 -23.86 23.26
C HIS A 61 18.48 -23.72 22.14
N SER A 62 19.02 -22.50 21.96
CA SER A 62 20.04 -22.21 20.94
C SER A 62 21.43 -22.68 21.37
N LEU A 63 22.23 -23.12 20.41
CA LEU A 63 23.65 -23.41 20.60
C LEU A 63 24.53 -22.16 20.67
N LYS A 64 23.94 -20.98 20.54
CA LYS A 64 24.65 -19.69 20.66
C LYS A 64 25.22 -19.54 22.06
N ARG A 65 26.52 -19.26 22.13
CA ARG A 65 27.26 -19.04 23.39
C ARG A 65 27.36 -17.56 23.75
N LYS A 66 27.01 -16.66 22.85
CA LYS A 66 27.01 -15.20 23.09
C LYS A 66 25.64 -14.64 22.72
N SER A 67 25.16 -13.69 23.48
CA SER A 67 23.97 -12.92 23.19
C SER A 67 24.21 -11.47 23.51
N THR A 68 23.72 -10.58 22.65
CA THR A 68 23.80 -9.13 22.84
C THR A 68 22.43 -8.55 22.55
N GLN A 69 21.96 -7.67 23.44
CA GLN A 69 20.73 -6.92 23.28
C GLN A 69 21.03 -5.44 23.52
N THR A 70 20.35 -4.57 22.78
CA THR A 70 20.46 -3.11 22.93
C THR A 70 19.07 -2.50 23.05
N ALA A 71 18.93 -1.47 23.86
CA ALA A 71 17.69 -0.74 24.02
C ALA A 71 17.97 0.71 24.42
N HIS A 72 16.96 1.56 24.31
CA HIS A 72 16.95 2.89 24.92
C HIS A 72 15.84 2.94 25.96
N PHE A 73 16.14 3.51 27.12
CA PHE A 73 15.11 3.87 28.10
C PHE A 73 15.11 5.38 28.37
N ALA A 74 13.97 5.89 28.79
CA ALA A 74 13.84 7.29 29.11
C ALA A 74 13.81 7.53 30.62
N VAL A 75 14.44 8.62 31.04
CA VAL A 75 14.30 9.22 32.38
C VAL A 75 13.76 10.63 32.22
N VAL A 76 12.60 10.89 32.80
CA VAL A 76 11.91 12.18 32.70
C VAL A 76 12.15 13.00 33.98
N THR A 77 12.60 14.22 33.78
CA THR A 77 12.90 15.16 34.88
C THR A 77 12.62 16.59 34.45
N THR A 78 12.74 17.53 35.40
CA THR A 78 12.66 18.97 35.14
C THR A 78 13.94 19.65 35.55
N ARG A 79 14.29 20.73 34.87
CA ARG A 79 15.37 21.65 35.25
C ARG A 79 14.90 23.06 34.94
N ASP A 80 14.86 23.89 35.92
CA ASP A 80 14.32 25.25 35.83
C ASP A 80 12.91 25.22 35.22
N ASN A 81 12.63 25.94 34.16
CA ASN A 81 11.34 25.93 33.45
C ASN A 81 11.25 24.90 32.32
N PHE A 82 12.26 24.02 32.19
CA PHE A 82 12.27 23.03 31.12
C PHE A 82 11.81 21.66 31.63
N GLN A 83 11.00 21.01 30.78
CA GLN A 83 10.80 19.59 30.81
C GLN A 83 11.97 18.90 30.09
N VAL A 84 12.57 17.91 30.71
CA VAL A 84 13.72 17.21 30.15
C VAL A 84 13.45 15.72 30.07
N ILE A 85 13.62 15.17 28.86
CA ILE A 85 13.60 13.74 28.62
C ILE A 85 15.01 13.30 28.27
N ARG A 86 15.57 12.44 29.13
CA ARG A 86 16.89 11.85 28.94
C ARG A 86 16.73 10.48 28.31
N VAL A 87 17.37 10.25 27.18
CA VAL A 87 17.38 8.97 26.48
C VAL A 87 18.70 8.28 26.74
N ILE A 88 18.63 7.15 27.40
CA ILE A 88 19.78 6.39 27.87
C ILE A 88 19.88 5.12 27.05
N TYR A 89 20.97 4.95 26.32
CA TYR A 89 21.32 3.72 25.64
C TYR A 89 21.82 2.70 26.65
N VAL A 90 21.32 1.49 26.56
CA VAL A 90 21.78 0.34 27.34
C VAL A 90 22.09 -0.82 26.43
N LYS A 91 23.19 -1.52 26.71
CA LYS A 91 23.61 -2.73 26.02
C LYS A 91 23.88 -3.81 27.06
N TRP A 92 23.31 -4.97 26.82
CA TRP A 92 23.56 -6.17 27.59
C TRP A 92 24.37 -7.14 26.74
N CYS A 93 25.45 -7.65 27.27
CA CYS A 93 26.32 -8.64 26.66
C CYS A 93 26.44 -9.83 27.59
N SER A 94 26.13 -11.02 27.12
CA SER A 94 26.27 -12.24 27.88
C SER A 94 27.01 -13.30 27.06
N ARG A 95 27.92 -14.01 27.79
CA ARG A 95 28.58 -15.19 27.28
C ARG A 95 28.30 -16.35 28.26
N LYS A 96 28.02 -17.54 27.70
CA LYS A 96 27.79 -18.75 28.53
C LYS A 96 28.97 -19.00 29.44
N GLY A 97 28.72 -19.10 30.76
CA GLY A 97 29.76 -19.32 31.79
C GLY A 97 30.41 -18.04 32.33
N GLU A 98 30.04 -16.87 31.78
CA GLU A 98 30.52 -15.56 32.25
C GLU A 98 29.36 -14.72 32.82
N LYS A 99 29.65 -13.83 33.75
CA LYS A 99 28.68 -12.86 34.27
C LYS A 99 28.35 -11.84 33.14
N ALA A 100 27.07 -11.48 32.99
CA ALA A 100 26.68 -10.47 32.02
C ALA A 100 27.33 -9.11 32.29
N GLU A 101 27.71 -8.45 31.19
CA GLU A 101 28.22 -7.10 31.17
C GLU A 101 27.13 -6.13 30.69
N TYR A 102 27.13 -4.94 31.31
CA TYR A 102 26.18 -3.88 30.96
C TYR A 102 26.94 -2.60 30.61
N ILE A 103 26.59 -2.02 29.45
CA ILE A 103 27.09 -0.72 29.03
C ILE A 103 25.91 0.26 29.09
N VAL A 104 26.12 1.42 29.73
CA VAL A 104 25.08 2.44 29.91
C VAL A 104 25.64 3.79 29.53
N ASN A 105 25.10 4.41 28.53
CA ASN A 105 25.53 5.73 28.07
C ASN A 105 24.30 6.64 27.84
N GLU A 106 24.42 7.90 28.24
CA GLU A 106 23.43 8.90 27.87
C GLU A 106 23.64 9.29 26.43
N ALA A 107 22.58 9.14 25.61
CA ALA A 107 22.63 9.32 24.18
C ALA A 107 22.08 10.68 23.78
N LEU A 108 20.95 11.09 24.38
CA LEU A 108 20.22 12.30 24.00
C LEU A 108 19.49 12.87 25.22
N GLN A 109 19.41 14.19 25.30
CA GLN A 109 18.53 14.95 26.17
C GLN A 109 17.64 15.85 25.30
N ARG A 110 16.31 15.75 25.46
CA ARG A 110 15.34 16.68 24.87
C ARG A 110 14.86 17.64 25.93
N TRP A 111 15.07 18.91 25.68
CA TRP A 111 14.68 20.01 26.56
C TRP A 111 13.60 20.81 25.87
N PHE A 112 12.48 21.04 26.52
CA PHE A 112 11.38 21.83 25.97
C PHE A 112 10.59 22.51 27.09
N ASP A 113 9.99 23.67 26.78
CA ASP A 113 9.21 24.49 27.71
C ASP A 113 7.77 24.67 27.24
N ALA A 114 7.00 25.43 28.01
CA ALA A 114 5.61 25.72 27.72
C ALA A 114 5.42 26.73 26.58
N GLU A 115 6.43 27.50 26.27
CA GLU A 115 6.49 28.51 25.23
C GLU A 115 6.78 27.89 23.84
N GLY A 116 7.18 26.62 23.83
CA GLY A 116 7.48 25.87 22.61
C GLY A 116 8.95 25.90 22.20
N ASN A 117 9.83 26.48 23.06
CA ASN A 117 11.26 26.39 22.85
C ASN A 117 11.76 24.96 23.04
N GLU A 118 12.64 24.51 22.15
CA GLU A 118 13.07 23.11 22.12
C GLU A 118 14.52 22.96 21.72
N VAL A 119 15.28 22.20 22.49
CA VAL A 119 16.71 21.92 22.24
C VAL A 119 17.01 20.44 22.46
N ASN A 120 17.73 19.85 21.51
CA ASN A 120 18.33 18.52 21.64
C ASN A 120 19.81 18.65 21.99
N ILE A 121 20.25 18.03 23.08
CA ILE A 121 21.66 17.87 23.45
C ILE A 121 21.99 16.39 23.31
N ALA A 122 22.84 16.03 22.37
CA ALA A 122 23.05 14.63 22.02
C ALA A 122 24.49 14.28 21.69
N ARG A 123 24.85 13.03 21.88
CA ARG A 123 26.04 12.40 21.30
C ARG A 123 25.93 12.37 19.79
N LYS A 124 27.07 12.34 19.11
CA LYS A 124 27.10 12.18 17.66
C LYS A 124 26.53 10.80 17.27
N LYS A 125 25.58 10.80 16.35
CA LYS A 125 25.02 9.60 15.75
C LYS A 125 25.48 9.51 14.31
N CYS A 126 26.17 8.43 13.96
CA CYS A 126 26.63 8.17 12.60
C CYS A 126 25.54 7.40 11.88
N PHE A 127 25.01 7.99 10.81
CA PHE A 127 24.07 7.34 9.91
C PHE A 127 24.84 6.81 8.72
N MET A 128 24.92 5.51 8.59
CA MET A 128 25.38 4.84 7.37
C MET A 128 24.21 4.13 6.72
N PRO A 129 23.71 4.57 5.55
CA PRO A 129 22.46 4.09 4.94
C PRO A 129 22.39 2.58 4.67
N ARG A 130 23.51 1.87 4.79
CA ARG A 130 23.60 0.41 4.51
C ARG A 130 24.20 -0.44 5.63
N TYR A 131 24.75 0.13 6.71
CA TYR A 131 25.53 -0.67 7.66
C TYR A 131 25.22 -0.54 9.13
N CYS A 132 25.01 0.61 9.68
CA CYS A 132 24.56 0.77 11.07
C CYS A 132 24.20 2.23 11.38
N ASP A 133 23.20 2.35 12.24
CA ASP A 133 22.82 3.56 12.92
C ASP A 133 23.44 3.49 14.32
N ALA A 134 24.64 4.01 14.47
CA ALA A 134 25.45 3.82 15.67
C ALA A 134 25.76 5.14 16.39
N TRP A 135 25.60 5.13 17.71
CA TRP A 135 26.06 6.19 18.58
C TRP A 135 27.58 6.20 18.71
N ASN A 136 28.19 7.37 18.55
CA ASN A 136 29.57 7.60 18.97
C ASN A 136 29.55 8.09 20.43
N PHE A 137 29.74 7.18 21.40
CA PHE A 137 29.73 7.51 22.82
C PHE A 137 31.02 8.17 23.33
N ASP A 138 32.05 8.25 22.49
CA ASP A 138 33.29 9.00 22.78
C ASP A 138 33.15 10.48 22.37
N SER A 139 32.13 10.85 21.62
CA SER A 139 31.83 12.25 21.29
C SER A 139 31.21 12.99 22.47
N ASP A 140 31.35 14.31 22.49
CA ASP A 140 30.71 15.15 23.50
C ASP A 140 29.18 15.24 23.28
N MET A 141 28.50 15.61 24.38
CA MET A 141 27.09 15.98 24.37
C MET A 141 26.98 17.43 23.91
N GLU A 142 26.48 17.65 22.68
CA GLU A 142 26.37 18.97 22.04
C GLU A 142 24.97 19.27 21.59
N ILE A 143 24.64 20.53 21.38
CA ILE A 143 23.39 20.93 20.75
C ILE A 143 23.38 20.40 19.32
N ARG A 144 22.37 19.63 19.01
CA ARG A 144 22.17 19.03 17.69
C ARG A 144 20.86 19.50 17.07
N SER A 145 20.91 19.76 15.76
CA SER A 145 19.69 20.09 15.00
C SER A 145 18.67 18.96 15.10
N ARG A 146 17.41 19.31 15.10
CA ARG A 146 16.31 18.34 15.00
C ARG A 146 16.34 17.71 13.62
N THR A 147 16.65 16.44 13.56
CA THR A 147 16.65 15.62 12.35
C THR A 147 16.03 14.27 12.70
N ALA A 148 15.57 13.54 11.68
CA ALA A 148 15.02 12.19 11.86
C ALA A 148 15.97 11.27 12.65
N ASN A 149 17.29 11.49 12.59
CA ASN A 149 18.29 10.73 13.32
C ASN A 149 18.18 10.86 14.84
N TYR A 150 17.72 12.01 15.34
CA TYR A 150 17.56 12.27 16.77
C TYR A 150 16.11 12.25 17.23
N ASP A 151 15.16 12.45 16.30
CA ASP A 151 13.73 12.49 16.62
C ASP A 151 13.12 11.09 16.73
N ASN A 152 13.56 10.13 15.92
CA ASN A 152 13.00 8.79 15.82
C ASN A 152 13.80 7.73 16.60
N ILE A 153 14.14 8.00 17.86
CA ILE A 153 14.82 7.02 18.71
C ILE A 153 13.77 6.19 19.44
N PRO A 154 13.69 4.87 19.19
CA PRO A 154 12.71 4.03 19.86
C PRO A 154 13.03 3.92 21.35
N ILE A 155 12.11 4.36 22.21
CA ILE A 155 12.20 4.22 23.67
C ILE A 155 11.46 2.96 24.07
N TYR A 156 12.19 1.97 24.55
CA TYR A 156 11.63 0.69 24.97
C TYR A 156 10.84 0.79 26.27
N ALA A 157 11.33 1.58 27.22
CA ALA A 157 10.70 1.76 28.53
C ALA A 157 10.99 3.16 29.10
N THR A 158 10.07 3.70 29.88
CA THR A 158 10.25 4.96 30.58
C THR A 158 10.26 4.71 32.08
N TYR A 159 11.29 5.22 32.79
CA TYR A 159 11.43 5.07 34.25
C TYR A 159 10.21 5.66 34.96
N PRO A 160 9.53 4.91 35.84
CA PRO A 160 8.21 5.32 36.36
C PRO A 160 8.24 6.52 37.29
N LYS A 161 9.33 6.70 38.05
CA LYS A 161 9.49 7.87 38.94
C LYS A 161 9.98 9.05 38.09
N CYS A 162 9.08 9.95 37.76
CA CYS A 162 9.36 11.11 36.90
C CYS A 162 9.02 12.42 37.59
N ARG A 163 9.67 13.50 37.16
CA ARG A 163 9.28 14.88 37.50
C ARG A 163 8.76 15.53 36.23
N VAL A 164 7.59 16.15 36.33
CA VAL A 164 6.95 16.89 35.23
C VAL A 164 6.65 18.31 35.66
N LEU A 165 6.61 19.23 34.69
CA LEU A 165 6.26 20.62 34.94
C LEU A 165 4.83 20.74 35.50
N PRO A 166 4.56 21.80 36.31
CA PRO A 166 3.22 22.01 36.89
C PRO A 166 2.09 22.02 35.86
N ILE A 167 2.31 22.60 34.69
CA ILE A 167 1.32 22.63 33.60
C ILE A 167 0.94 21.23 33.12
N ILE A 168 1.92 20.35 32.92
CA ILE A 168 1.71 18.96 32.47
C ILE A 168 0.89 18.19 33.52
N ARG A 169 1.19 18.40 34.82
CA ARG A 169 0.42 17.80 35.92
C ARG A 169 -1.01 18.32 35.97
N ARG A 170 -1.22 19.64 35.80
CA ARG A 170 -2.55 20.29 35.75
C ARG A 170 -3.39 19.74 34.60
N ASN A 171 -2.76 19.48 33.47
CA ASN A 171 -3.40 18.92 32.26
C ASN A 171 -3.63 17.40 32.35
N GLY A 172 -3.47 16.82 33.57
CA GLY A 172 -3.97 15.48 33.89
C GLY A 172 -2.95 14.36 33.77
N PHE A 173 -1.67 14.66 33.59
CA PHE A 173 -0.64 13.63 33.53
C PHE A 173 -0.70 12.68 34.73
N ASN A 174 -0.84 11.39 34.47
CA ASN A 174 -0.97 10.32 35.46
C ASN A 174 -0.17 9.03 35.07
N GLY A 175 0.74 9.16 34.08
CA GLY A 175 1.57 8.09 33.58
C GLY A 175 1.74 8.13 32.06
N PHE A 176 2.57 7.29 31.53
CA PHE A 176 2.91 7.30 30.08
C PHE A 176 1.98 6.46 29.19
N HIS A 177 1.21 5.55 29.77
CA HIS A 177 0.18 4.75 29.08
C HIS A 177 0.62 4.12 27.74
N TYR A 178 1.85 3.60 27.68
CA TYR A 178 2.45 3.02 26.46
C TYR A 178 2.60 4.00 25.29
N THR A 179 2.66 5.30 25.57
CA THR A 179 2.97 6.33 24.60
C THR A 179 4.43 6.75 24.65
N ASP A 180 4.93 7.35 23.58
CA ASP A 180 6.23 8.02 23.62
C ASP A 180 6.19 9.17 24.65
N PRO A 181 7.16 9.26 25.57
CA PRO A 181 7.14 10.27 26.62
C PRO A 181 7.24 11.71 26.07
N TYR A 182 7.95 11.94 24.98
CA TYR A 182 8.06 13.26 24.37
C TYR A 182 6.73 13.69 23.75
N ASP A 183 6.13 12.84 22.92
CA ASP A 183 4.86 13.15 22.28
C ASP A 183 3.75 13.41 23.30
N LEU A 184 3.69 12.59 24.37
CA LEU A 184 2.69 12.78 25.41
C LEU A 184 2.88 14.08 26.18
N LEU A 185 4.11 14.34 26.66
CA LEU A 185 4.37 15.50 27.52
C LEU A 185 4.25 16.80 26.72
N LYS A 186 4.74 16.83 25.48
CA LYS A 186 4.58 17.96 24.57
C LYS A 186 3.10 18.17 24.24
N GLY A 187 2.38 17.10 23.90
CA GLY A 187 0.94 17.17 23.61
C GLY A 187 0.15 17.73 24.82
N LEU A 188 0.47 17.31 26.06
CA LEU A 188 -0.17 17.86 27.27
C LEU A 188 0.13 19.34 27.52
N MET A 189 1.18 19.90 26.94
CA MET A 189 1.50 21.31 27.04
C MET A 189 0.81 22.17 25.97
N SER A 190 0.60 21.61 24.76
CA SER A 190 0.23 22.39 23.58
C SER A 190 -1.07 21.94 22.90
N ASP A 191 -1.65 20.79 23.26
CA ASP A 191 -2.85 20.23 22.60
C ASP A 191 -3.95 19.85 23.60
N ASN A 192 -5.02 20.61 23.62
CA ASN A 192 -6.18 20.37 24.49
C ASN A 192 -6.92 19.04 24.18
N LYS A 193 -6.73 18.49 22.99
CA LYS A 193 -7.27 17.17 22.63
C LYS A 193 -6.54 16.06 23.40
N VAL A 194 -5.21 16.17 23.52
CA VAL A 194 -4.40 15.25 24.32
C VAL A 194 -4.80 15.33 25.80
N GLU A 195 -4.93 16.52 26.34
CA GLU A 195 -5.44 16.77 27.71
C GLU A 195 -6.81 16.10 27.91
N THR A 196 -7.73 16.28 26.97
CA THR A 196 -9.07 15.69 27.03
C THR A 196 -9.03 14.17 27.05
N LEU A 197 -8.21 13.55 26.18
CA LEU A 197 -8.07 12.10 26.11
C LEU A 197 -7.47 11.51 27.40
N VAL A 198 -6.49 12.20 27.99
CA VAL A 198 -5.89 11.77 29.26
C VAL A 198 -6.90 11.90 30.41
N LYS A 199 -7.57 13.06 30.58
CA LYS A 199 -8.56 13.29 31.64
C LYS A 199 -9.75 12.34 31.56
N THR A 200 -10.19 11.99 30.35
CA THR A 200 -11.27 11.03 30.12
C THR A 200 -10.83 9.56 30.11
N ARG A 201 -9.53 9.31 30.34
CA ARG A 201 -8.93 7.96 30.37
C ARG A 201 -9.16 7.17 29.07
N GLN A 202 -9.12 7.84 27.93
CA GLN A 202 -9.21 7.24 26.58
C GLN A 202 -7.81 6.88 26.07
N TYR A 203 -7.08 6.04 26.80
CA TYR A 203 -5.66 5.77 26.54
C TYR A 203 -5.40 5.07 25.20
N GLY A 204 -6.34 4.24 24.72
CA GLY A 204 -6.24 3.66 23.39
C GLY A 204 -6.28 4.73 22.30
N LEU A 205 -7.27 5.61 22.36
CA LEU A 205 -7.37 6.75 21.44
C LEU A 205 -6.17 7.72 21.57
N LEU A 206 -5.70 7.96 22.80
CA LEU A 206 -4.52 8.79 23.06
C LEU A 206 -3.28 8.25 22.34
N SER A 207 -2.97 6.97 22.51
CA SER A 207 -1.83 6.33 21.84
C SER A 207 -1.94 6.43 20.34
N TYR A 208 -3.13 6.14 19.79
CA TYR A 208 -3.39 6.25 18.36
C TYR A 208 -3.28 7.71 17.86
N TYR A 209 -3.82 8.66 18.64
CA TYR A 209 -3.77 10.08 18.32
C TYR A 209 -2.35 10.61 18.24
N LEU A 210 -1.48 10.25 19.18
CA LEU A 210 -0.08 10.67 19.19
C LEU A 210 0.75 9.99 18.12
N TYR A 211 0.58 8.69 17.92
CA TYR A 211 1.39 7.91 16.99
C TYR A 211 1.05 8.16 15.52
N ARG A 212 -0.25 8.34 15.18
CA ARG A 212 -0.75 8.46 13.81
C ARG A 212 -1.15 9.87 13.40
N SER A 213 -0.55 10.89 14.00
CA SER A 213 -0.86 12.30 13.67
C SER A 213 -0.71 12.65 12.17
N GLN A 214 0.08 11.90 11.43
CA GLN A 214 0.34 12.11 10.01
C GLN A 214 -0.75 11.54 9.05
N TYR A 215 -1.60 10.62 9.53
CA TYR A 215 -2.56 9.88 8.68
C TYR A 215 -4.02 10.23 8.98
N ARG A 216 -4.31 11.42 9.48
CA ARG A 216 -5.63 11.77 9.98
C ARG A 216 -6.64 12.13 8.89
N ARG A 217 -7.74 11.36 8.83
CA ARG A 217 -9.06 11.98 8.76
C ARG A 217 -9.31 12.69 10.08
N ASP A 218 -9.91 13.88 10.08
CA ASP A 218 -10.25 14.59 11.32
C ASP A 218 -11.38 13.85 12.07
N SER A 219 -10.99 12.78 12.78
CA SER A 219 -11.91 11.95 13.55
C SER A 219 -12.29 12.55 14.91
N TRP A 220 -11.85 13.79 15.17
CA TRP A 220 -12.12 14.43 16.47
C TRP A 220 -13.61 14.60 16.74
N GLN A 221 -14.42 14.88 15.72
CA GLN A 221 -15.87 14.96 15.87
C GLN A 221 -16.47 13.63 16.35
N LEU A 222 -16.02 12.50 15.81
CA LEU A 222 -16.46 11.16 16.19
C LEU A 222 -16.01 10.82 17.62
N ILE A 223 -14.77 11.18 17.97
CA ILE A 223 -14.26 11.03 19.34
C ILE A 223 -15.11 11.83 20.33
N ARG A 224 -15.51 13.06 19.98
CA ARG A 224 -16.41 13.87 20.83
C ARG A 224 -17.77 13.22 21.05
N ILE A 225 -18.31 12.49 20.08
CA ILE A 225 -19.54 11.71 20.26
C ILE A 225 -19.30 10.58 21.27
N CYS A 226 -18.21 9.83 21.13
CA CYS A 226 -17.85 8.80 22.10
C CYS A 226 -17.72 9.34 23.53
N LEU A 227 -17.07 10.51 23.68
CA LEU A 227 -16.91 11.16 24.97
C LEU A 227 -18.26 11.57 25.60
N ARG A 228 -19.17 12.17 24.80
CA ARG A 228 -20.52 12.57 25.26
C ARG A 228 -21.36 11.39 25.72
N HIS A 229 -21.17 10.23 25.10
CA HIS A 229 -21.91 9.00 25.43
C HIS A 229 -21.16 8.09 26.41
N ASN A 230 -20.08 8.59 27.07
CA ASN A 230 -19.22 7.81 27.97
C ASN A 230 -18.71 6.49 27.36
N TYR A 231 -18.60 6.44 26.04
CA TYR A 231 -18.13 5.26 25.34
C TYR A 231 -16.59 5.20 25.36
N LYS A 232 -16.03 4.14 25.93
CA LYS A 232 -14.58 3.91 25.95
C LYS A 232 -14.16 3.01 24.81
N VAL A 233 -13.38 3.56 23.90
CA VAL A 233 -12.82 2.81 22.78
C VAL A 233 -11.63 1.98 23.29
N LYS A 234 -11.85 0.68 23.52
CA LYS A 234 -10.83 -0.25 24.01
C LYS A 234 -9.93 -0.75 22.90
N ASP A 235 -10.51 -1.08 21.74
CA ASP A 235 -9.82 -1.54 20.53
C ASP A 235 -10.01 -0.48 19.44
N VAL A 236 -9.00 0.39 19.32
CA VAL A 236 -9.04 1.56 18.43
C VAL A 236 -8.97 1.13 16.98
N THR A 237 -8.19 0.11 16.65
CA THR A 237 -8.06 -0.40 15.29
C THR A 237 -9.41 -0.92 14.79
N THR A 238 -10.03 -1.82 15.54
CA THR A 238 -11.36 -2.33 15.20
C THR A 238 -12.41 -1.21 15.13
N TRP A 239 -12.31 -0.16 15.97
CA TRP A 239 -13.23 0.96 15.94
C TRP A 239 -13.10 1.81 14.67
N TYR A 240 -11.88 2.08 14.19
CA TYR A 240 -11.69 2.77 12.92
C TYR A 240 -12.13 1.92 11.72
N ASP A 241 -11.86 0.62 11.75
CA ASP A 241 -12.34 -0.30 10.72
C ASP A 241 -13.87 -0.38 10.68
N HIS A 242 -14.49 -0.31 11.85
CA HIS A 242 -15.95 -0.24 11.99
C HIS A 242 -16.51 1.04 11.36
N ILE A 243 -15.91 2.21 11.62
CA ILE A 243 -16.29 3.47 11.00
C ILE A 243 -16.17 3.40 9.48
N ASN A 244 -15.06 2.89 8.96
CA ASN A 244 -14.87 2.72 7.53
C ASN A 244 -15.93 1.78 6.91
N THR A 245 -16.34 0.75 7.64
CA THR A 245 -17.40 -0.17 7.20
C THR A 245 -18.77 0.50 7.18
N LEU A 246 -19.08 1.33 8.18
CA LEU A 246 -20.31 2.13 8.22
C LEU A 246 -20.37 3.08 7.01
N GLU A 247 -19.29 3.81 6.73
CA GLU A 247 -19.19 4.72 5.57
C GLU A 247 -19.42 3.98 4.24
N ARG A 248 -18.79 2.82 4.04
CA ARG A 248 -18.97 2.01 2.82
C ARG A 248 -20.38 1.47 2.67
N LEU A 249 -21.08 1.25 3.76
CA LEU A 249 -22.49 0.88 3.76
C LEU A 249 -23.44 2.08 3.57
N GLY A 250 -22.93 3.33 3.64
CA GLY A 250 -23.71 4.57 3.57
C GLY A 250 -24.50 4.85 4.86
N MET A 251 -24.03 4.32 5.99
CA MET A 251 -24.65 4.54 7.30
C MET A 251 -24.10 5.82 7.93
N ASP A 252 -24.93 6.50 8.75
CA ASP A 252 -24.54 7.73 9.43
C ASP A 252 -23.52 7.45 10.54
N ILE A 253 -22.25 7.80 10.30
CA ILE A 253 -21.16 7.65 11.26
C ILE A 253 -21.27 8.60 12.47
N HIS A 254 -22.12 9.61 12.41
CA HIS A 254 -22.36 10.54 13.53
C HIS A 254 -23.46 10.07 14.47
N ASN A 255 -24.19 9.05 14.09
CA ASN A 255 -25.21 8.45 14.94
C ASN A 255 -24.55 7.60 16.04
N PRO A 256 -24.74 7.93 17.34
CA PRO A 256 -24.11 7.20 18.45
C PRO A 256 -24.54 5.73 18.54
N LEU A 257 -25.71 5.37 18.03
CA LEU A 257 -26.15 3.97 17.99
C LEU A 257 -25.23 3.10 17.12
N TYR A 258 -24.72 3.65 16.03
CA TYR A 258 -23.79 2.96 15.14
C TYR A 258 -22.34 3.13 15.58
N LEU A 259 -21.97 4.35 15.99
CA LEU A 259 -20.59 4.69 16.34
C LEU A 259 -20.12 4.06 17.66
N CYS A 260 -21.05 3.87 18.62
CA CYS A 260 -20.77 3.43 19.99
C CYS A 260 -21.51 2.12 20.35
N PRO A 261 -21.32 1.04 19.61
CA PRO A 261 -22.05 -0.21 19.84
C PRO A 261 -21.66 -0.83 21.18
N LYS A 262 -22.60 -1.50 21.86
CA LYS A 262 -22.34 -2.19 23.14
C LYS A 262 -21.23 -3.24 23.02
N ASN A 263 -21.21 -3.97 21.90
CA ASN A 263 -20.16 -4.94 21.57
C ASN A 263 -19.58 -4.59 20.19
N LEU A 264 -18.47 -3.85 20.19
CA LEU A 264 -17.82 -3.38 18.97
C LEU A 264 -17.47 -4.52 18.00
N ARG A 265 -16.84 -5.57 18.50
CA ARG A 265 -16.35 -6.67 17.65
C ARG A 265 -17.50 -7.44 16.99
N SER A 266 -18.56 -7.72 17.74
CA SER A 266 -19.75 -8.40 17.22
C SER A 266 -20.45 -7.57 16.15
N GLU A 267 -20.65 -6.28 16.41
CA GLU A 267 -21.31 -5.38 15.48
C GLU A 267 -20.46 -5.12 14.23
N HIS A 268 -19.16 -4.91 14.40
CA HIS A 268 -18.24 -4.80 13.28
C HIS A 268 -18.29 -6.03 12.37
N ASN A 269 -18.21 -7.24 12.93
CA ASN A 269 -18.28 -8.49 12.15
C ASN A 269 -19.60 -8.61 11.38
N ARG A 270 -20.72 -8.24 12.02
CA ARG A 270 -22.04 -8.23 11.38
C ARG A 270 -22.09 -7.28 10.17
N LEU A 271 -21.54 -6.09 10.31
CA LEU A 271 -21.51 -5.09 9.23
C LEU A 271 -20.55 -5.49 8.11
N VAL A 272 -19.41 -6.08 8.42
CA VAL A 272 -18.48 -6.62 7.43
C VAL A 272 -19.14 -7.71 6.58
N GLU A 273 -19.92 -8.59 7.21
CA GLU A 273 -20.66 -9.62 6.49
C GLU A 273 -21.74 -9.03 5.57
N LEU A 274 -22.45 -8.00 6.06
CA LEU A 274 -23.44 -7.28 5.26
C LEU A 274 -22.79 -6.59 4.05
N LEU A 275 -21.63 -5.97 4.24
CA LEU A 275 -20.87 -5.32 3.17
C LEU A 275 -20.41 -6.33 2.11
N LYS A 276 -19.88 -7.49 2.53
CA LYS A 276 -19.48 -8.56 1.63
C LYS A 276 -20.65 -9.06 0.77
N ARG A 277 -21.82 -9.26 1.36
CA ARG A 277 -23.02 -9.67 0.63
C ARG A 277 -23.46 -8.63 -0.39
N ARG A 278 -23.37 -7.35 -0.05
CA ARG A 278 -23.69 -6.25 -0.98
C ARG A 278 -22.72 -6.21 -2.15
N GLU A 279 -21.42 -6.30 -1.89
CA GLU A 279 -20.38 -6.30 -2.91
C GLU A 279 -20.49 -7.51 -3.84
N GLU A 280 -20.79 -8.67 -3.29
CA GLU A 280 -21.00 -9.89 -4.08
C GLU A 280 -22.19 -9.76 -5.03
N LYS A 281 -23.31 -9.19 -4.58
CA LYS A 281 -24.45 -8.92 -5.47
C LYS A 281 -24.08 -7.98 -6.62
N VAL A 282 -23.37 -6.90 -6.32
CA VAL A 282 -22.91 -5.95 -7.34
C VAL A 282 -21.93 -6.61 -8.33
N ARG A 283 -21.04 -7.50 -7.83
CA ARG A 283 -20.12 -8.26 -8.68
C ARG A 283 -20.87 -9.16 -9.66
N ILE A 284 -21.80 -9.97 -9.14
CA ILE A 284 -22.62 -10.88 -9.97
C ILE A 284 -23.41 -10.11 -11.04
N GLU A 285 -23.99 -8.98 -10.70
CA GLU A 285 -24.74 -8.15 -11.62
C GLU A 285 -23.84 -7.56 -12.72
N ARG A 286 -22.65 -7.09 -12.38
CA ARG A 286 -21.65 -6.62 -13.36
C ARG A 286 -21.20 -7.72 -14.31
N GLU A 287 -20.92 -8.91 -13.79
CA GLU A 287 -20.54 -10.08 -14.59
C GLU A 287 -21.65 -10.47 -15.57
N ARG A 288 -22.91 -10.48 -15.10
CA ARG A 288 -24.08 -10.75 -15.94
C ARG A 288 -24.24 -9.72 -17.06
N ASN A 289 -24.11 -8.43 -16.75
CA ASN A 289 -24.23 -7.37 -17.73
C ASN A 289 -23.10 -7.44 -18.78
N ALA A 290 -21.87 -7.69 -18.33
CA ALA A 290 -20.73 -7.86 -19.23
C ALA A 290 -20.90 -9.07 -20.15
N GLU A 291 -21.49 -10.16 -19.69
CA GLU A 291 -21.78 -11.33 -20.52
C GLU A 291 -22.88 -11.02 -21.56
N ILE A 292 -23.93 -10.32 -21.15
CA ILE A 292 -24.98 -9.87 -22.09
C ILE A 292 -24.39 -8.97 -23.18
N GLU A 293 -23.54 -8.02 -22.82
CA GLU A 293 -22.87 -7.14 -23.78
C GLU A 293 -21.97 -7.92 -24.75
N ARG A 294 -21.23 -8.93 -24.25
CA ARG A 294 -20.42 -9.81 -25.11
C ARG A 294 -21.29 -10.55 -26.13
N GLN A 295 -22.40 -11.14 -25.69
CA GLN A 295 -23.32 -11.86 -26.58
C GLN A 295 -23.94 -10.95 -27.63
N ILE A 296 -24.32 -9.71 -27.25
CA ILE A 296 -24.84 -8.74 -28.21
C ILE A 296 -23.76 -8.38 -29.24
N ARG A 297 -22.53 -8.12 -28.78
CA ARG A 297 -21.40 -7.81 -29.69
C ARG A 297 -21.12 -8.96 -30.63
N GLN A 298 -21.08 -10.19 -30.13
CA GLN A 298 -20.84 -11.37 -30.97
C GLN A 298 -21.92 -11.57 -31.98
N ARG A 299 -23.21 -11.43 -31.62
CA ARG A 299 -24.35 -11.51 -32.62
C ARG A 299 -24.23 -10.46 -33.70
N LYS A 300 -23.90 -9.22 -33.36
CA LYS A 300 -23.69 -8.14 -34.33
C LYS A 300 -22.53 -8.44 -35.28
N ASP A 301 -21.44 -8.98 -34.74
CA ASP A 301 -20.28 -9.37 -35.53
C ASP A 301 -20.60 -10.53 -36.47
N ASP A 302 -21.28 -11.58 -35.99
CA ASP A 302 -21.72 -12.72 -36.82
C ASP A 302 -22.69 -12.29 -37.92
N GLU A 303 -23.60 -11.34 -37.63
CA GLU A 303 -24.49 -10.77 -38.60
C GLU A 303 -23.73 -9.92 -39.64
N ALA A 304 -22.79 -9.11 -39.22
CA ALA A 304 -21.95 -8.32 -40.11
C ALA A 304 -21.15 -9.20 -41.08
N LYS A 305 -20.58 -10.31 -40.61
CA LYS A 305 -19.87 -11.30 -41.45
C LYS A 305 -20.77 -11.92 -42.48
N LYS A 306 -21.97 -12.32 -42.11
CA LYS A 306 -22.93 -12.93 -43.01
C LYS A 306 -23.48 -11.94 -44.07
N THR A 307 -23.71 -10.70 -43.68
CA THR A 307 -24.30 -9.68 -44.56
C THR A 307 -23.28 -8.94 -45.42
N TYR A 308 -21.98 -9.05 -45.13
CA TYR A 308 -20.92 -8.33 -45.84
C TYR A 308 -20.97 -8.56 -47.37
N PRO A 309 -21.04 -9.79 -47.91
CA PRO A 309 -21.07 -10.01 -49.34
C PRO A 309 -22.30 -9.38 -50.01
N GLN A 310 -23.46 -9.39 -49.35
CA GLN A 310 -24.67 -8.76 -49.84
C GLN A 310 -24.55 -7.23 -49.86
N ARG A 311 -24.07 -6.66 -48.78
CA ARG A 311 -23.88 -5.21 -48.62
C ARG A 311 -22.88 -4.62 -49.60
N MET A 312 -21.81 -5.35 -49.90
CA MET A 312 -20.72 -4.94 -50.79
C MET A 312 -20.85 -5.52 -52.19
N SER A 313 -21.94 -6.24 -52.49
CA SER A 313 -22.15 -6.96 -53.76
C SER A 313 -21.81 -6.16 -55.01
N ARG A 314 -22.16 -4.85 -55.03
CA ARG A 314 -21.88 -3.94 -56.14
C ARG A 314 -20.40 -3.63 -56.38
N TYR A 315 -19.51 -3.99 -55.45
CA TYR A 315 -18.06 -3.73 -55.53
C TYR A 315 -17.24 -4.99 -55.68
N LEU A 316 -17.77 -6.18 -55.36
CA LEU A 316 -16.99 -7.42 -55.20
C LEU A 316 -16.35 -7.87 -56.53
N ASP A 317 -16.88 -7.48 -57.68
CA ASP A 317 -16.36 -7.78 -59.00
C ASP A 317 -15.30 -6.77 -59.49
N LEU A 318 -14.99 -5.75 -58.69
CA LEU A 318 -13.99 -4.75 -59.08
C LEU A 318 -12.56 -5.31 -58.94
N VAL A 319 -11.88 -5.34 -60.07
CA VAL A 319 -10.48 -5.67 -60.21
C VAL A 319 -9.77 -4.60 -61.00
N PHE A 320 -8.65 -4.09 -60.52
CA PHE A 320 -7.81 -3.12 -61.20
C PHE A 320 -6.47 -3.76 -61.52
N SER A 321 -6.03 -3.68 -62.77
CA SER A 321 -4.73 -4.24 -63.14
C SER A 321 -3.98 -3.27 -64.05
N ASP A 322 -2.66 -3.24 -63.90
CA ASP A 322 -1.76 -2.53 -64.83
C ASP A 322 -0.85 -3.49 -65.60
N GLY A 323 -1.23 -4.77 -65.66
CA GLY A 323 -0.47 -5.84 -66.30
C GLY A 323 0.56 -6.53 -65.44
N LEU A 324 0.96 -5.93 -64.31
CA LEU A 324 1.87 -6.50 -63.34
C LEU A 324 1.21 -6.68 -61.96
N ILE A 325 0.56 -5.63 -61.49
CA ILE A 325 -0.11 -5.58 -60.17
C ILE A 325 -1.60 -5.70 -60.41
N GLU A 326 -2.23 -6.55 -59.63
CA GLU A 326 -3.68 -6.68 -59.56
C GLU A 326 -4.18 -6.27 -58.18
N VAL A 327 -5.28 -5.49 -58.16
CA VAL A 327 -5.90 -5.01 -56.93
C VAL A 327 -7.35 -5.44 -56.95
N SER A 328 -7.76 -6.32 -56.05
CA SER A 328 -9.12 -6.88 -55.99
C SER A 328 -9.77 -6.62 -54.62
N VAL A 329 -11.10 -6.57 -54.59
CA VAL A 329 -11.86 -6.38 -53.33
C VAL A 329 -11.86 -7.68 -52.53
N LEU A 330 -11.71 -7.59 -51.20
CA LEU A 330 -11.92 -8.73 -50.29
C LEU A 330 -13.42 -9.08 -50.29
N GLN A 331 -13.75 -10.33 -50.60
CA GLN A 331 -15.13 -10.74 -50.92
C GLN A 331 -15.90 -11.26 -49.72
N THR A 332 -15.19 -11.87 -48.76
CA THR A 332 -15.77 -12.53 -47.59
C THR A 332 -15.04 -12.14 -46.29
N ALA A 333 -15.69 -12.36 -45.17
CA ALA A 333 -15.02 -12.17 -43.86
C ALA A 333 -13.79 -13.08 -43.69
N GLU A 334 -13.75 -14.23 -44.37
CA GLU A 334 -12.60 -15.14 -44.41
C GLU A 334 -11.42 -14.52 -45.17
N ASP A 335 -11.68 -13.77 -46.25
CA ASP A 335 -10.65 -13.04 -46.98
C ASP A 335 -9.98 -11.98 -46.06
N PHE A 336 -10.77 -11.28 -45.24
CA PHE A 336 -10.21 -10.35 -44.23
C PHE A 336 -9.34 -11.04 -43.20
N TYR A 337 -9.74 -12.24 -42.76
CA TYR A 337 -8.93 -13.04 -41.84
C TYR A 337 -7.60 -13.42 -42.51
N ASN A 338 -7.65 -13.99 -43.71
CA ASN A 338 -6.46 -14.40 -44.45
C ASN A 338 -5.56 -13.23 -44.81
N GLU A 339 -6.14 -12.07 -45.15
CA GLU A 339 -5.39 -10.82 -45.39
C GLU A 339 -4.65 -10.38 -44.10
N GLY A 340 -5.37 -10.38 -42.98
CA GLY A 340 -4.81 -9.99 -41.68
C GLY A 340 -3.65 -10.89 -41.26
N GLU A 341 -3.77 -12.20 -41.39
CA GLU A 341 -2.74 -13.18 -41.07
C GLU A 341 -1.48 -13.04 -41.95
N ILE A 342 -1.69 -12.93 -43.29
CA ILE A 342 -0.54 -12.89 -44.22
C ILE A 342 0.17 -11.54 -44.20
N MET A 343 -0.57 -10.46 -44.05
CA MET A 343 -0.02 -9.10 -44.05
C MET A 343 0.31 -8.56 -42.66
N HIS A 344 0.00 -9.31 -41.58
CA HIS A 344 0.11 -8.89 -40.20
C HIS A 344 -0.60 -7.57 -39.92
N HIS A 345 -1.85 -7.47 -40.42
CA HIS A 345 -2.73 -6.31 -40.26
C HIS A 345 -3.91 -6.62 -39.35
N CYS A 346 -4.46 -5.61 -38.69
CA CYS A 346 -5.64 -5.75 -37.83
C CYS A 346 -6.97 -5.62 -38.61
N VAL A 347 -7.01 -5.87 -39.92
CA VAL A 347 -8.21 -5.65 -40.74
C VAL A 347 -9.39 -6.54 -40.33
N TYR A 348 -9.13 -7.77 -39.93
CA TYR A 348 -10.15 -8.68 -39.39
C TYR A 348 -10.51 -8.37 -37.95
N THR A 349 -9.51 -8.22 -37.06
CA THR A 349 -9.71 -7.99 -35.63
C THR A 349 -10.36 -6.64 -35.33
N ASN A 350 -10.15 -5.64 -36.18
CA ASN A 350 -10.80 -4.34 -36.09
C ASN A 350 -12.18 -4.29 -36.76
N GLY A 351 -12.62 -5.40 -37.37
CA GLY A 351 -13.97 -5.53 -37.90
C GLY A 351 -14.28 -4.67 -39.15
N TYR A 352 -13.30 -4.42 -40.01
CA TYR A 352 -13.52 -3.62 -41.23
C TYR A 352 -14.65 -4.14 -42.13
N TYR A 353 -14.91 -5.44 -42.11
CA TYR A 353 -16.08 -6.04 -42.82
C TYR A 353 -17.42 -5.57 -42.24
N ALA A 354 -17.48 -5.04 -41.03
CA ALA A 354 -18.71 -4.49 -40.44
C ALA A 354 -18.97 -3.03 -40.82
N GLU A 355 -17.99 -2.32 -41.35
CA GLU A 355 -18.10 -0.91 -41.71
C GLU A 355 -18.81 -0.70 -43.07
N ASN A 356 -19.80 0.20 -43.09
CA ASN A 356 -20.58 0.46 -44.26
C ASN A 356 -19.90 1.36 -45.32
N ASN A 357 -18.92 2.14 -44.89
CA ASN A 357 -18.28 3.15 -45.74
C ASN A 357 -16.81 2.84 -46.03
N SER A 358 -16.33 1.67 -45.66
CA SER A 358 -14.97 1.21 -45.91
C SER A 358 -14.99 0.09 -46.93
N LEU A 359 -14.25 0.25 -48.03
CA LEU A 359 -13.99 -0.79 -49.03
C LEU A 359 -12.54 -1.21 -48.91
N VAL A 360 -12.30 -2.46 -48.56
CA VAL A 360 -10.96 -3.01 -48.44
C VAL A 360 -10.59 -3.84 -49.66
N MET A 361 -9.41 -3.54 -50.19
CA MET A 361 -8.86 -4.22 -51.38
C MET A 361 -7.46 -4.78 -51.03
N SER A 362 -7.10 -5.87 -51.69
CA SER A 362 -5.76 -6.46 -51.64
C SER A 362 -5.03 -6.28 -52.96
N ALA A 363 -3.79 -5.77 -52.92
CA ALA A 363 -2.91 -5.67 -54.07
C ALA A 363 -1.96 -6.85 -54.09
N HIS A 364 -1.80 -7.51 -55.26
CA HIS A 364 -0.96 -8.68 -55.40
C HIS A 364 -0.24 -8.76 -56.74
N ILE A 365 0.82 -9.57 -56.83
CA ILE A 365 1.47 -10.00 -58.05
C ILE A 365 1.44 -11.55 -58.06
N GLY A 366 0.64 -12.16 -58.94
CA GLY A 366 0.31 -13.57 -58.84
C GLY A 366 -0.25 -13.88 -57.44
N ASP A 367 0.30 -14.88 -56.75
CA ASP A 367 -0.15 -15.27 -55.40
C ASP A 367 0.44 -14.42 -54.29
N LYS A 368 1.39 -13.52 -54.57
CA LYS A 368 2.08 -12.72 -53.58
C LYS A 368 1.31 -11.43 -53.28
N ARG A 369 0.79 -11.30 -52.05
CA ARG A 369 0.20 -10.05 -51.53
C ARG A 369 1.26 -8.99 -51.33
N LEU A 370 0.93 -7.77 -51.68
CA LEU A 370 1.81 -6.59 -51.59
C LEU A 370 1.34 -5.59 -50.54
N GLU A 371 0.13 -5.06 -50.70
CA GLU A 371 -0.48 -4.07 -49.82
C GLU A 371 -1.97 -4.29 -49.65
N THR A 372 -2.46 -3.95 -48.46
CA THR A 372 -3.88 -3.84 -48.15
C THR A 372 -4.28 -2.39 -48.25
N ILE A 373 -5.35 -2.10 -49.05
CA ILE A 373 -5.81 -0.74 -49.32
C ILE A 373 -7.21 -0.55 -48.74
N GLU A 374 -7.42 0.51 -47.99
CA GLU A 374 -8.73 0.94 -47.55
C GLU A 374 -9.19 2.20 -48.34
N ILE A 375 -10.42 2.20 -48.80
CA ILE A 375 -11.04 3.31 -49.49
C ILE A 375 -12.27 3.78 -48.72
N ASP A 376 -12.30 5.06 -48.36
CA ASP A 376 -13.48 5.72 -47.81
C ASP A 376 -14.51 5.94 -48.95
N LEU A 377 -15.60 5.20 -48.88
CA LEU A 377 -16.66 5.24 -49.89
C LEU A 377 -17.47 6.54 -49.88
N LYS A 378 -17.46 7.32 -48.83
CA LYS A 378 -18.13 8.63 -48.76
C LYS A 378 -17.31 9.71 -49.44
N ARG A 379 -15.99 9.72 -49.18
CA ARG A 379 -15.07 10.74 -49.68
C ARG A 379 -14.45 10.35 -51.04
N LEU A 380 -14.50 9.08 -51.36
CA LEU A 380 -13.87 8.46 -52.53
C LEU A 380 -12.38 8.72 -52.59
N ILE A 381 -11.71 8.50 -51.42
CA ILE A 381 -10.27 8.64 -51.23
C ILE A 381 -9.70 7.35 -50.65
N ILE A 382 -8.43 7.10 -50.89
CA ILE A 382 -7.68 6.07 -50.22
C ILE A 382 -7.40 6.57 -48.80
N SER A 383 -7.93 5.87 -47.80
CA SER A 383 -7.67 6.18 -46.35
C SER A 383 -6.31 5.69 -45.92
N GLN A 384 -5.94 4.48 -46.39
CA GLN A 384 -4.63 3.89 -46.10
C GLN A 384 -4.28 2.83 -47.15
N SER A 385 -2.96 2.61 -47.32
CA SER A 385 -2.40 1.56 -48.17
C SER A 385 -1.07 1.14 -47.56
N HIS A 386 -0.99 -0.08 -47.07
CA HIS A 386 0.20 -0.57 -46.38
C HIS A 386 0.50 -2.02 -46.73
N GLY A 387 1.79 -2.31 -46.83
CA GLY A 387 2.33 -3.65 -46.94
C GLY A 387 2.45 -4.34 -45.56
N ALA A 388 3.01 -5.53 -45.56
CA ALA A 388 3.16 -6.31 -44.34
C ALA A 388 3.80 -5.50 -43.19
N TYR A 389 3.25 -5.67 -41.98
CA TYR A 389 3.68 -4.93 -40.77
C TYR A 389 3.49 -3.40 -40.89
N ASN A 390 2.54 -2.94 -41.68
CA ASN A 390 2.23 -1.53 -41.95
C ASN A 390 3.42 -0.76 -42.58
N GLN A 391 4.26 -1.43 -43.35
CA GLN A 391 5.37 -0.81 -44.08
C GLN A 391 5.02 -0.59 -45.52
N ASP A 392 5.44 0.52 -46.10
CA ASP A 392 5.26 0.76 -47.53
C ASP A 392 6.14 -0.19 -48.36
N THR A 393 5.57 -0.71 -49.42
CA THR A 393 6.32 -1.55 -50.36
C THR A 393 7.01 -0.70 -51.42
N LYS A 394 7.98 -1.28 -52.13
CA LYS A 394 8.57 -0.63 -53.31
C LYS A 394 7.54 -0.35 -54.42
N TYR A 395 6.38 -0.91 -54.31
CA TYR A 395 5.28 -0.73 -55.27
C TYR A 395 4.21 0.24 -54.80
N HIS A 396 4.35 0.83 -53.60
CA HIS A 396 3.34 1.67 -52.98
C HIS A 396 2.79 2.77 -53.89
N ASN A 397 3.66 3.63 -54.44
CA ASN A 397 3.22 4.71 -55.35
C ASN A 397 2.50 4.19 -56.61
N ARG A 398 2.90 3.01 -57.10
CA ARG A 398 2.27 2.39 -58.27
C ARG A 398 0.89 1.85 -57.93
N ILE A 399 0.75 1.21 -56.77
CA ILE A 399 -0.55 0.69 -56.26
C ILE A 399 -1.52 1.84 -56.04
N VAL A 400 -1.10 2.86 -55.28
CA VAL A 400 -1.93 4.05 -55.00
C VAL A 400 -2.35 4.73 -56.30
N SER A 401 -1.44 4.92 -57.26
CA SER A 401 -1.76 5.50 -58.58
C SER A 401 -2.73 4.64 -59.39
N LEU A 402 -2.58 3.31 -59.32
CA LEU A 402 -3.49 2.38 -59.99
C LEU A 402 -4.91 2.51 -59.43
N VAL A 403 -5.07 2.52 -58.13
CA VAL A 403 -6.37 2.68 -57.46
C VAL A 403 -6.95 4.07 -57.71
N GLN A 404 -6.17 5.15 -57.59
CA GLN A 404 -6.61 6.52 -57.84
C GLN A 404 -7.13 6.71 -59.29
N ARG A 405 -6.43 6.18 -60.27
CA ARG A 405 -6.91 6.23 -61.67
C ARG A 405 -8.24 5.49 -61.90
N ASN A 406 -8.52 4.48 -61.08
CA ASN A 406 -9.74 3.69 -61.16
C ASN A 406 -10.83 4.10 -60.15
N ILE A 407 -10.60 5.11 -59.31
CA ILE A 407 -11.54 5.55 -58.24
C ILE A 407 -12.93 5.91 -58.84
N HIS A 408 -12.96 6.44 -60.08
CA HIS A 408 -14.20 6.75 -60.80
C HIS A 408 -15.09 5.53 -61.03
N LYS A 409 -14.52 4.31 -61.15
CA LYS A 409 -15.28 3.05 -61.27
C LYS A 409 -15.96 2.72 -59.93
N ILE A 410 -15.27 2.96 -58.79
CA ILE A 410 -15.88 2.81 -57.47
C ILE A 410 -16.99 3.84 -57.27
N ALA A 411 -16.71 5.12 -57.63
CA ALA A 411 -17.72 6.18 -57.57
C ALA A 411 -18.97 5.87 -58.38
N ARG A 412 -18.81 5.32 -59.62
CA ARG A 412 -19.93 4.90 -60.46
C ARG A 412 -20.78 3.83 -59.78
N ARG A 413 -20.14 2.83 -59.13
CA ARG A 413 -20.85 1.78 -58.38
C ARG A 413 -21.52 2.32 -57.12
N ALA A 414 -20.89 3.33 -56.44
CA ALA A 414 -21.49 3.99 -55.30
C ALA A 414 -22.80 4.74 -55.68
N ASN A 415 -22.85 5.36 -56.87
CA ASN A 415 -23.98 6.16 -57.34
C ASN A 415 -25.08 5.34 -58.04
N GLN A 416 -24.83 4.08 -58.36
CA GLN A 416 -25.91 3.20 -58.85
C GLN A 416 -26.87 2.98 -57.68
N LYS A 417 -28.04 3.67 -57.69
CA LYS A 417 -29.16 3.34 -56.83
C LYS A 417 -29.47 1.87 -56.99
N SER A 418 -29.73 1.15 -55.93
CA SER A 418 -30.21 -0.23 -55.99
C SER A 418 -31.55 -0.22 -56.80
N GLU A 419 -31.52 -0.59 -58.04
CA GLU A 419 -32.72 -0.76 -58.85
C GLU A 419 -33.67 -1.83 -58.31
N ASN A 420 -33.35 -2.49 -57.25
CA ASN A 420 -34.13 -3.55 -56.59
C ASN A 420 -34.85 -3.15 -55.29
N ALA A 421 -34.92 -1.85 -54.93
CA ALA A 421 -35.69 -1.44 -53.75
C ALA A 421 -37.12 -1.03 -54.00
N ASP A 422 -37.54 -0.92 -55.28
CA ASP A 422 -38.86 -0.42 -55.67
C ASP A 422 -39.86 -1.50 -56.20
N VAL A 423 -39.53 -2.79 -55.99
CA VAL A 423 -40.43 -3.89 -56.44
C VAL A 423 -41.20 -4.57 -55.29
N ILE A 424 -41.01 -4.12 -54.03
CA ILE A 424 -41.74 -4.67 -52.85
C ILE A 424 -42.67 -3.58 -52.25
N SER A 425 -43.22 -2.69 -53.05
CA SER A 425 -44.31 -1.82 -52.63
C SER A 425 -45.27 -1.55 -53.82
N ALA A 426 -45.82 -2.62 -54.33
CA ALA A 426 -47.02 -2.59 -55.14
C ALA A 426 -47.94 -3.72 -54.69
#